data_b8f547fec000379ce0cecc17824ae25b
#
_entry.id   b8f547fec000379ce0cecc17824ae25b
#
_cell.length_a   1.000
_cell.length_b   1.000
_cell.length_c   1.000
_cell.angle_alpha   90.00
_cell.angle_beta   90.00
_cell.angle_gamma   90.00
#
_symmetry.space_group_name_H-M   'P 1'
#
loop_
_entity.id
_entity.type
_entity.pdbx_description
1 polymer ?
#
loop_
_entity_poly.entity_id
_entity_poly.type
_entity_poly.pdbx_seq_one_letter_code
_entity_poly.pdbx_strand_id
1 'polypeptide(L)'
;MAKKKFVVGSFKEESVLFPAVKAVRKAGYKIHDVFTPYAVHGLDKEMGLRETSIHTAGFIYGILGTATALGCISWILVQDWPLNIGGKPHFALPAWIPITFELTVLFSAVGMTWTFCYLCQLAPFVKKHHFVLRST
;
A
#
# COMPACT_ATOMS: atom_id res chain seq x y z
N MET A 1 -12.71 -25.09 -18.17
CA MET A 1 -12.51 -24.29 -16.95
C MET A 1 -13.23 -24.96 -15.79
N ALA A 2 -12.52 -25.40 -14.75
CA ALA A 2 -13.13 -26.06 -13.60
C ALA A 2 -13.95 -25.04 -12.80
N LYS A 3 -15.26 -25.31 -12.64
CA LYS A 3 -16.13 -24.50 -11.77
C LYS A 3 -15.69 -24.67 -10.33
N LYS A 4 -15.15 -23.64 -9.72
CA LYS A 4 -14.87 -23.63 -8.27
C LYS A 4 -16.19 -23.60 -7.52
N LYS A 5 -16.38 -24.53 -6.60
CA LYS A 5 -17.54 -24.56 -5.70
C LYS A 5 -17.18 -23.83 -4.41
N PHE A 6 -18.03 -22.92 -3.97
CA PHE A 6 -17.89 -22.18 -2.72
C PHE A 6 -19.05 -22.53 -1.80
N VAL A 7 -18.78 -22.59 -0.50
CA VAL A 7 -19.79 -22.68 0.55
C VAL A 7 -19.87 -21.30 1.19
N VAL A 8 -21.05 -20.74 1.30
CA VAL A 8 -21.29 -19.42 1.89
C VAL A 8 -22.03 -19.59 3.20
N GLY A 9 -21.47 -19.04 4.28
CA GLY A 9 -22.12 -18.95 5.59
C GLY A 9 -22.51 -17.49 5.86
N SER A 10 -23.74 -17.25 6.30
CA SER A 10 -24.20 -15.92 6.69
C SER A 10 -24.41 -15.86 8.20
N PHE A 11 -23.87 -14.83 8.83
CA PHE A 11 -23.95 -14.58 10.26
C PHE A 11 -24.62 -13.22 10.49
N LYS A 12 -25.50 -13.13 11.51
CA LYS A 12 -26.20 -11.88 11.84
C LYS A 12 -25.41 -11.00 12.80
N GLU A 13 -24.53 -11.61 13.60
CA GLU A 13 -23.77 -10.91 14.66
C GLU A 13 -22.28 -11.15 14.52
N GLU A 14 -21.49 -10.12 14.83
CA GLU A 14 -20.04 -10.15 14.85
C GLU A 14 -19.49 -11.12 15.89
N SER A 15 -20.15 -11.23 17.06
CA SER A 15 -19.80 -12.12 18.15
C SER A 15 -19.71 -13.60 17.75
N VAL A 16 -20.51 -14.01 16.76
CA VAL A 16 -20.54 -15.37 16.22
C VAL A 16 -19.56 -15.54 15.06
N LEU A 17 -19.24 -14.46 14.35
CA LEU A 17 -18.36 -14.50 13.19
C LEU A 17 -16.92 -14.91 13.55
N PHE A 18 -16.34 -14.31 14.59
CA PHE A 18 -14.97 -14.60 15.01
C PHE A 18 -14.73 -16.08 15.38
N PRO A 19 -15.54 -16.68 16.28
CA PRO A 19 -15.41 -18.10 16.60
C PRO A 19 -15.58 -19.00 15.37
N ALA A 20 -16.51 -18.65 14.48
CA ALA A 20 -16.77 -19.42 13.27
C ALA A 20 -15.57 -19.39 12.30
N VAL A 21 -15.01 -18.21 12.04
CA VAL A 21 -13.79 -18.04 11.20
C VAL A 21 -12.64 -18.85 11.77
N LYS A 22 -12.44 -18.80 13.09
CA LYS A 22 -11.39 -19.54 13.80
C LYS A 22 -11.60 -21.06 13.73
N ALA A 23 -12.84 -21.52 13.88
CA ALA A 23 -13.18 -22.94 13.79
C ALA A 23 -12.96 -23.49 12.37
N VAL A 24 -13.39 -22.77 11.35
CA VAL A 24 -13.20 -23.15 9.93
C VAL A 24 -11.70 -23.23 9.58
N ARG A 25 -10.90 -22.28 10.07
CA ARG A 25 -9.46 -22.30 9.87
C ARG A 25 -8.79 -23.47 10.61
N LYS A 26 -9.19 -23.75 11.86
CA LYS A 26 -8.69 -24.92 12.61
C LYS A 26 -9.05 -26.24 11.94
N ALA A 27 -10.18 -26.32 11.26
CA ALA A 27 -10.59 -27.49 10.48
C ALA A 27 -9.81 -27.63 9.16
N GLY A 28 -8.83 -26.75 8.86
CA GLY A 28 -7.98 -26.83 7.69
C GLY A 28 -8.61 -26.30 6.39
N TYR A 29 -9.78 -25.68 6.45
CA TYR A 29 -10.41 -25.09 5.28
C TYR A 29 -9.84 -23.71 4.98
N LYS A 30 -9.57 -23.43 3.71
CA LYS A 30 -9.12 -22.11 3.25
C LYS A 30 -10.33 -21.20 3.09
N ILE A 31 -10.38 -20.15 3.89
CA ILE A 31 -11.38 -19.08 3.73
C ILE A 31 -11.00 -18.28 2.48
N HIS A 32 -11.96 -18.08 1.59
CA HIS A 32 -11.75 -17.35 0.34
C HIS A 32 -11.88 -15.85 0.58
N ASP A 33 -12.95 -15.44 1.23
CA ASP A 33 -13.22 -14.05 1.59
C ASP A 33 -14.27 -13.96 2.67
N VAL A 34 -14.32 -12.82 3.40
CA VAL A 34 -15.34 -12.49 4.38
C VAL A 34 -15.88 -11.09 4.10
N PHE A 35 -17.17 -10.99 3.83
CA PHE A 35 -17.83 -9.72 3.56
C PHE A 35 -18.54 -9.22 4.80
N THR A 36 -18.20 -8.03 5.27
CA THR A 36 -18.84 -7.37 6.40
C THR A 36 -19.32 -5.98 5.99
N PRO A 37 -20.45 -5.50 6.53
CA PRO A 37 -20.98 -4.17 6.21
C PRO A 37 -20.12 -3.03 6.79
N TYR A 38 -19.26 -3.33 7.73
CA TYR A 38 -18.31 -2.40 8.37
C TYR A 38 -16.99 -3.09 8.67
N ALA A 39 -15.96 -2.31 8.90
CA ALA A 39 -14.62 -2.83 9.20
C ALA A 39 -14.57 -3.46 10.59
N VAL A 40 -14.34 -4.77 10.64
CA VAL A 40 -14.23 -5.55 11.88
C VAL A 40 -12.77 -5.67 12.28
N HIS A 41 -12.39 -5.07 13.41
CA HIS A 41 -11.02 -5.07 13.89
C HIS A 41 -10.51 -6.47 14.22
N GLY A 42 -9.35 -6.83 13.70
CA GLY A 42 -8.69 -8.12 14.00
C GLY A 42 -9.17 -9.31 13.16
N LEU A 43 -10.18 -9.15 12.31
CA LEU A 43 -10.67 -10.21 11.43
C LEU A 43 -9.55 -10.70 10.48
N ASP A 44 -8.72 -9.80 9.97
CA ASP A 44 -7.60 -10.11 9.08
C ASP A 44 -6.60 -11.07 9.71
N LYS A 45 -6.33 -10.89 11.02
CA LYS A 45 -5.43 -11.78 11.78
C LYS A 45 -6.04 -13.16 11.97
N GLU A 46 -7.32 -13.24 12.26
CA GLU A 46 -8.04 -14.51 12.41
C GLU A 46 -8.18 -15.25 11.07
N MET A 47 -8.35 -14.54 9.99
CA MET A 47 -8.31 -15.09 8.63
C MET A 47 -6.90 -15.53 8.22
N GLY A 48 -5.86 -15.07 8.92
CA GLY A 48 -4.46 -15.34 8.61
C GLY A 48 -4.00 -14.63 7.34
N LEU A 49 -4.59 -13.49 7.03
CA LEU A 49 -4.14 -12.64 5.95
C LEU A 49 -2.79 -12.02 6.31
N ARG A 50 -1.93 -11.93 5.32
CA ARG A 50 -0.64 -11.28 5.45
C ARG A 50 -0.84 -9.76 5.44
N GLU A 51 -0.09 -9.05 6.26
CA GLU A 51 -0.10 -7.59 6.23
C GLU A 51 0.21 -7.06 4.83
N THR A 52 -0.44 -5.97 4.47
CA THR A 52 -0.27 -5.41 3.13
C THR A 52 1.13 -4.84 2.93
N SER A 53 1.73 -5.11 1.79
CA SER A 53 3.08 -4.64 1.43
C SER A 53 3.13 -3.13 1.08
N ILE A 54 2.02 -2.40 1.22
CA ILE A 54 1.94 -0.98 0.88
C ILE A 54 2.88 -0.14 1.75
N HIS A 55 3.01 -0.47 3.05
CA HIS A 55 3.94 0.23 3.95
C HIS A 55 5.39 0.08 3.49
N THR A 56 5.78 -1.14 3.12
CA THR A 56 7.12 -1.40 2.59
C THR A 56 7.36 -0.67 1.28
N ALA A 57 6.37 -0.63 0.40
CA ALA A 57 6.44 0.12 -0.85
C ALA A 57 6.62 1.63 -0.59
N GLY A 58 5.84 2.20 0.34
CA GLY A 58 5.98 3.61 0.74
C GLY A 58 7.37 3.95 1.26
N PHE A 59 7.96 3.08 2.06
CA PHE A 59 9.32 3.24 2.57
C PHE A 59 10.37 3.23 1.44
N ILE A 60 10.26 2.29 0.51
CA ILE A 60 11.16 2.20 -0.65
C ILE A 60 11.06 3.46 -1.51
N TYR A 61 9.86 3.92 -1.83
CA TYR A 61 9.67 5.15 -2.60
C TYR A 61 10.17 6.39 -1.85
N GLY A 62 10.04 6.43 -0.52
CA GLY A 62 10.60 7.49 0.32
C GLY A 62 12.13 7.56 0.20
N ILE A 63 12.81 6.42 0.32
CA ILE A 63 14.28 6.35 0.16
C ILE A 63 14.67 6.78 -1.27
N LEU A 64 13.97 6.32 -2.30
CA LEU A 64 14.22 6.72 -3.67
C LEU A 64 14.05 8.24 -3.86
N GLY A 65 12.99 8.82 -3.30
CA GLY A 65 12.75 10.27 -3.34
C GLY A 65 13.87 11.05 -2.68
N THR A 66 14.28 10.64 -1.48
CA THR A 66 15.39 11.26 -0.74
C THR A 66 16.71 11.16 -1.52
N ALA A 67 17.05 9.98 -2.03
CA ALA A 67 18.27 9.75 -2.79
C ALA A 67 18.30 10.59 -4.09
N THR A 68 17.16 10.65 -4.79
CA THR A 68 17.02 11.46 -6.00
C THR A 68 17.18 12.94 -5.69
N ALA A 69 16.54 13.43 -4.62
CA ALA A 69 16.64 14.84 -4.21
C ALA A 69 18.08 15.23 -3.90
N LEU A 70 18.73 14.49 -3.01
CA LEU A 70 20.11 14.77 -2.62
C LEU A 70 21.09 14.63 -3.79
N GLY A 71 20.89 13.62 -4.63
CA GLY A 71 21.71 13.42 -5.84
C GLY A 71 21.58 14.57 -6.83
N CYS A 72 20.37 14.96 -7.18
CA CYS A 72 20.11 16.06 -8.11
C CYS A 72 20.61 17.40 -7.56
N ILE A 73 20.33 17.71 -6.30
CA ILE A 73 20.78 18.97 -5.67
C ILE A 73 22.30 19.03 -5.61
N SER A 74 22.94 17.94 -5.21
CA SER A 74 24.40 17.87 -5.16
C SER A 74 25.01 18.05 -6.55
N TRP A 75 24.47 17.38 -7.55
CA TRP A 75 24.91 17.49 -8.93
C TRP A 75 24.82 18.94 -9.42
N ILE A 76 23.63 19.54 -9.30
CA ILE A 76 23.37 20.89 -9.83
C ILE A 76 24.22 21.95 -9.11
N LEU A 77 24.23 21.95 -7.79
CA LEU A 77 24.87 23.02 -7.01
C LEU A 77 26.38 22.87 -6.84
N VAL A 78 26.92 21.67 -6.95
CA VAL A 78 28.35 21.44 -6.75
C VAL A 78 29.10 21.25 -8.05
N GLN A 79 28.48 20.62 -9.06
CA GLN A 79 29.18 20.27 -10.30
C GLN A 79 28.76 21.10 -11.53
N ASP A 80 27.44 21.19 -11.75
CA ASP A 80 26.94 21.80 -12.99
C ASP A 80 26.90 23.33 -12.93
N TRP A 81 26.42 23.87 -11.82
CA TRP A 81 26.29 25.33 -11.66
C TRP A 81 26.69 25.82 -10.26
N PRO A 82 27.98 25.84 -9.92
CA PRO A 82 28.48 26.29 -8.62
C PRO A 82 28.32 27.80 -8.45
N LEU A 83 27.17 28.23 -7.96
CA LEU A 83 26.88 29.64 -7.67
C LEU A 83 27.37 30.02 -6.27
N ASN A 84 28.32 30.94 -6.19
CA ASN A 84 28.75 31.52 -4.93
C ASN A 84 28.00 32.83 -4.65
N ILE A 85 26.92 32.75 -3.89
CA ILE A 85 26.10 33.89 -3.52
C ILE A 85 26.32 34.20 -2.05
N GLY A 86 26.90 35.36 -1.75
CA GLY A 86 27.07 35.83 -0.36
C GLY A 86 27.97 34.99 0.52
N GLY A 87 28.94 34.26 -0.06
CA GLY A 87 29.89 33.42 0.72
C GLY A 87 29.27 32.12 1.27
N LYS A 88 28.08 31.75 0.82
CA LYS A 88 27.43 30.50 1.24
C LYS A 88 28.14 29.30 0.61
N PRO A 89 28.50 28.27 1.40
CA PRO A 89 29.13 27.07 0.86
C PRO A 89 28.20 26.36 -0.13
N HIS A 90 28.73 25.82 -1.20
CA HIS A 90 27.96 25.09 -2.22
C HIS A 90 27.25 23.86 -1.63
N PHE A 91 27.90 23.20 -0.69
CA PHE A 91 27.34 22.07 0.04
C PHE A 91 26.72 22.52 1.38
N ALA A 92 25.48 23.00 1.34
CA ALA A 92 24.76 23.50 2.52
C ALA A 92 23.55 22.61 2.85
N LEU A 93 23.77 21.44 3.47
CA LEU A 93 22.75 20.46 3.83
C LEU A 93 21.48 21.06 4.47
N PRO A 94 21.58 22.00 5.45
CA PRO A 94 20.37 22.55 6.06
C PRO A 94 19.44 23.26 5.06
N ALA A 95 20.00 23.87 4.01
CA ALA A 95 19.21 24.54 2.99
C ALA A 95 18.51 23.55 2.03
N TRP A 96 18.97 22.31 1.97
CA TRP A 96 18.42 21.27 1.10
C TRP A 96 17.30 20.47 1.75
N ILE A 97 17.16 20.56 3.08
CA ILE A 97 16.15 19.81 3.85
C ILE A 97 14.73 20.01 3.30
N PRO A 98 14.23 21.25 3.05
CA PRO A 98 12.87 21.44 2.57
C PRO A 98 12.62 20.76 1.22
N ILE A 99 13.54 20.89 0.28
CA ILE A 99 13.42 20.31 -1.07
C ILE A 99 13.49 18.78 -1.00
N THR A 100 14.40 18.25 -0.18
CA THR A 100 14.53 16.80 0.01
C THR A 100 13.27 16.22 0.62
N PHE A 101 12.69 16.87 1.62
CA PHE A 101 11.42 16.46 2.22
C PHE A 101 10.28 16.46 1.19
N GLU A 102 10.16 17.51 0.39
CA GLU A 102 9.11 17.63 -0.63
C GLU A 102 9.19 16.50 -1.66
N LEU A 103 10.38 16.21 -2.20
CA LEU A 103 10.56 15.11 -3.13
C LEU A 103 10.30 13.75 -2.49
N THR A 104 10.71 13.56 -1.24
CA THR A 104 10.45 12.31 -0.50
C THR A 104 8.96 12.04 -0.38
N VAL A 105 8.18 13.05 0.03
CA VAL A 105 6.73 12.94 0.16
C VAL A 105 6.07 12.73 -1.20
N LEU A 106 6.50 13.46 -2.22
CA LEU A 106 5.97 13.33 -3.58
C LEU A 106 6.17 11.91 -4.13
N PHE A 107 7.38 11.37 -4.04
CA PHE A 107 7.67 10.01 -4.51
C PHE A 107 6.89 8.96 -3.72
N SER A 108 6.78 9.12 -2.41
CA SER A 108 5.99 8.22 -1.57
C SER A 108 4.51 8.25 -1.94
N ALA A 109 3.93 9.44 -2.09
CA ALA A 109 2.51 9.59 -2.41
C ALA A 109 2.17 9.00 -3.79
N VAL A 110 2.92 9.38 -4.81
CA VAL A 110 2.71 8.88 -6.18
C VAL A 110 2.98 7.38 -6.26
N GLY A 111 4.08 6.92 -5.66
CA GLY A 111 4.46 5.51 -5.67
C GLY A 111 3.46 4.62 -4.93
N MET A 112 2.97 5.05 -3.77
CA MET A 112 1.93 4.30 -3.03
C MET A 112 0.61 4.27 -3.80
N THR A 113 0.21 5.38 -4.40
CA THR A 113 -1.01 5.44 -5.22
C THR A 113 -0.91 4.49 -6.41
N TRP A 114 0.22 4.48 -7.09
CA TRP A 114 0.47 3.55 -8.19
C TRP A 114 0.41 2.09 -7.74
N THR A 115 1.10 1.77 -6.64
CA THR A 115 1.10 0.43 -6.05
C THR A 115 -0.30 0.00 -5.63
N PHE A 116 -1.07 0.90 -5.02
CA PHE A 116 -2.46 0.64 -4.65
C PHE A 116 -3.34 0.35 -5.86
N CYS A 117 -3.26 1.19 -6.90
CA CYS A 117 -4.00 0.96 -8.15
C CYS A 117 -3.63 -0.38 -8.81
N TYR A 118 -2.35 -0.75 -8.77
CA TYR A 118 -1.87 -2.02 -9.30
C TYR A 118 -2.40 -3.21 -8.49
N LEU A 119 -2.31 -3.17 -7.17
CA LEU A 119 -2.79 -4.25 -6.28
C LEU A 119 -4.30 -4.43 -6.36
N CYS A 120 -5.05 -3.33 -6.41
CA CYS A 120 -6.50 -3.35 -6.52
C CYS A 120 -7.00 -3.61 -7.94
N GLN A 121 -6.09 -3.74 -8.93
CA GLN A 121 -6.44 -3.90 -10.34
C GLN A 121 -7.43 -2.82 -10.84
N LEU A 122 -7.24 -1.58 -10.35
CA LEU A 122 -8.07 -0.44 -10.72
C LEU A 122 -7.72 0.16 -12.10
N ALA A 123 -6.78 -0.44 -12.83
CA ALA A 123 -6.44 0.02 -14.17
C ALA A 123 -7.66 -0.04 -15.10
N PRO A 124 -7.87 1.00 -15.95
CA PRO A 124 -9.09 1.13 -16.75
C PRO A 124 -9.32 0.01 -17.78
N PHE A 125 -8.31 -0.84 -18.00
CA PHE A 125 -8.36 -1.95 -18.96
C PHE A 125 -8.48 -3.35 -18.32
N VAL A 126 -8.55 -3.46 -16.99
CA VAL A 126 -8.64 -4.74 -16.29
C VAL A 126 -10.11 -5.08 -16.04
N LYS A 127 -10.62 -6.12 -16.69
CA LYS A 127 -11.96 -6.65 -16.42
C LYS A 127 -12.02 -7.22 -15.00
N LYS A 128 -12.71 -6.54 -14.09
CA LYS A 128 -13.06 -7.10 -12.78
C LYS A 128 -14.10 -8.21 -12.97
N HIS A 129 -13.79 -9.40 -12.52
CA HIS A 129 -14.81 -10.41 -12.28
C HIS A 129 -15.54 -10.04 -10.96
N HIS A 130 -16.65 -9.34 -11.09
CA HIS A 130 -17.56 -9.14 -9.96
C HIS A 130 -18.26 -10.46 -9.64
N PHE A 131 -18.01 -10.99 -8.45
CA PHE A 131 -18.80 -12.06 -7.89
C PHE A 131 -20.07 -11.42 -7.32
N VAL A 132 -21.15 -11.48 -8.08
CA VAL A 132 -22.46 -10.99 -7.61
C VAL A 132 -23.12 -12.13 -6.83
N LEU A 133 -23.21 -11.99 -5.50
CA LEU A 133 -24.09 -12.80 -4.67
C LEU A 133 -25.53 -12.39 -5.01
N ARG A 134 -26.20 -13.19 -5.82
CA ARG A 134 -27.65 -13.06 -6.03
C ARG A 134 -28.33 -13.60 -4.77
N SER A 135 -28.77 -12.69 -3.90
CA SER A 135 -29.67 -13.04 -2.81
C SER A 135 -31.02 -13.47 -3.39
N THR A 136 -31.36 -14.72 -3.23
CA THR A 136 -32.75 -15.20 -3.35
C THR A 136 -33.47 -15.01 -2.03
#